data_59d06d2ffce07b10eee643ee5a32f220
#
_entry.id   59d06d2ffce07b10eee643ee5a32f220
#
_cell.length_a   1.000
_cell.length_b   1.000
_cell.length_c   1.000
_cell.angle_alpha   90.00
_cell.angle_beta   90.00
_cell.angle_gamma   90.00
#
_symmetry.space_group_name_H-M   'P 1'
#
loop_
_entity.id
_entity.type
_entity.pdbx_description
1 polymer ?
#
loop_
_entity_poly.entity_id
_entity_poly.type
_entity_poly.pdbx_seq_one_letter_code
_entity_poly.pdbx_strand_id
1 'polypeptide(L)'
;MRKTLKGLLTTALLVGGLAAATSPVSESEIHFALSKSAPVANTSVETVTEIRLWFTEAPSEGTTSIRLLDADEEPIHTMDIQQDSEDERVFSVATLGALPAGSYSVAWRGMGAD
;
A
#
# COMPACT_ATOMS: atom_id res chain seq x y z
N MET A 1 9.86 -3.50 9.06
CA MET A 1 9.34 -3.27 8.88
C MET A 1 8.82 -3.51 8.93
N ARG A 2 8.89 -3.43 9.08
CA ARG A 2 8.30 -3.73 9.03
C ARG A 2 8.09 -3.59 8.28
N LYS A 3 8.36 -3.43 7.55
CA LYS A 3 8.07 -3.19 6.88
C LYS A 3 7.92 -3.00 6.27
N THR A 4 8.58 -2.95 6.25
CA THR A 4 8.08 -2.59 5.81
C THR A 4 7.07 -2.19 5.32
N LEU A 5 6.88 -2.44 4.70
CA LEU A 5 5.62 -1.93 4.35
C LEU A 5 4.60 -2.75 5.00
N LYS A 6 4.04 -2.83 5.99
CA LYS A 6 3.12 -3.68 6.63
C LYS A 6 1.81 -3.58 6.37
N GLY A 7 1.50 -3.65 6.30
CA GLY A 7 0.59 -3.51 6.39
C GLY A 7 -0.05 -3.72 6.59
N LEU A 8 0.56 -3.87 6.88
CA LEU A 8 0.10 -3.97 6.96
C LEU A 8 -0.13 -4.33 7.00
N LEU A 9 0.65 -4.31 7.20
CA LEU A 9 0.44 -4.45 7.04
C LEU A 9 0.12 -4.85 7.22
N THR A 10 0.43 -4.77 7.51
CA THR A 10 0.17 -4.97 7.58
C THR A 10 -0.27 -5.35 7.34
N THR A 11 0.17 -5.34 7.31
CA THR A 11 -0.10 -5.61 7.06
C THR A 11 -0.35 -6.10 6.77
N ALA A 12 0.10 -6.22 6.85
CA ALA A 12 -0.04 -6.53 6.54
C ALA A 12 -0.18 -7.11 6.51
N LEU A 13 0.37 -7.33 6.54
CA LEU A 13 0.16 -7.71 6.28
C LEU A 13 -0.07 -8.23 6.34
N LEU A 14 0.44 -8.43 6.41
CA LEU A 14 0.13 -8.86 6.13
C LEU A 14 -0.26 -9.27 5.99
N VAL A 15 0.19 -9.36 5.99
CA VAL A 15 -0.26 -9.82 5.62
C VAL A 15 -0.49 -10.29 5.43
N GLY A 16 0.12 -10.33 5.45
CA GLY A 16 -0.04 -10.95 5.08
C GLY A 16 -0.10 -11.52 5.03
N GLY A 17 0.33 -11.86 4.95
CA GLY A 17 0.27 -12.59 4.71
C GLY A 17 0.19 -13.28 4.81
N LEU A 18 0.64 -13.90 4.73
CA LEU A 18 0.41 -14.68 4.68
C LEU A 18 0.11 -15.33 4.69
N ALA A 19 0.58 -15.57 4.80
CA ALA A 19 0.22 -16.35 4.80
C ALA A 19 -0.36 -16.82 4.66
N ALA A 20 -0.08 -16.95 4.46
CA ALA A 20 -0.70 -17.66 4.34
C ALA A 20 -1.61 -18.36 4.23
N ALA A 21 -1.56 -19.21 4.69
CA ALA A 21 -2.59 -19.99 4.38
C ALA A 21 -3.70 -19.31 4.29
N THR A 22 -4.37 -19.40 3.57
CA THR A 22 -5.43 -18.58 3.44
C THR A 22 -6.59 -19.37 3.15
N SER A 23 -7.65 -19.04 3.76
CA SER A 23 -8.92 -19.53 3.38
C SER A 23 -9.26 -18.99 2.04
N PRO A 24 -9.73 -19.78 1.16
CA PRO A 24 -10.19 -19.27 -0.10
C PRO A 24 -11.38 -18.36 0.12
N VAL A 25 -11.42 -17.30 -0.63
CA VAL A 25 -12.50 -16.36 -0.56
C VAL A 25 -13.45 -16.70 -1.71
N SER A 26 -14.70 -16.85 -1.41
CA SER A 26 -15.65 -17.13 -2.47
C SER A 26 -15.80 -15.90 -3.34
N GLU A 27 -16.20 -16.09 -4.57
CA GLU A 27 -16.31 -14.97 -5.46
C GLU A 27 -17.37 -13.98 -5.03
N SER A 28 -18.38 -14.44 -4.36
CA SER A 28 -19.39 -13.53 -3.87
C SER A 28 -18.89 -12.69 -2.72
N GLU A 29 -17.71 -12.99 -2.20
CA GLU A 29 -17.14 -12.24 -1.11
C GLU A 29 -15.90 -11.47 -1.49
N ILE A 30 -15.67 -11.28 -2.78
CA ILE A 30 -14.54 -10.48 -3.20
C ILE A 30 -14.84 -9.03 -2.90
N HIS A 31 -14.00 -8.44 -2.11
CA HIS A 31 -14.18 -7.07 -1.67
C HIS A 31 -12.98 -6.26 -2.09
N PHE A 32 -13.12 -4.96 -1.97
CA PHE A 32 -12.02 -4.05 -2.22
C PHE A 32 -10.84 -4.43 -1.32
N ALA A 33 -9.69 -4.61 -1.92
CA ALA A 33 -8.50 -4.98 -1.18
C ALA A 33 -7.28 -4.60 -1.98
N LEU A 34 -6.14 -4.59 -1.30
CA LEU A 34 -4.87 -4.36 -1.97
C LEU A 34 -4.45 -5.63 -2.68
N SER A 35 -4.12 -5.50 -3.97
CA SER A 35 -3.69 -6.62 -4.78
C SER A 35 -2.18 -6.79 -4.75
N LYS A 36 -1.44 -5.68 -4.89
CA LYS A 36 0.02 -5.73 -4.79
C LYS A 36 0.54 -4.33 -4.56
N SER A 37 1.80 -4.24 -4.22
CA SER A 37 2.44 -2.97 -3.97
C SER A 37 3.84 -2.97 -4.55
N ALA A 38 4.36 -1.77 -4.81
CA ALA A 38 5.75 -1.56 -5.14
C ALA A 38 6.23 -0.37 -4.31
N PRO A 39 7.23 -0.53 -3.47
CA PRO A 39 7.97 -1.78 -3.21
C PRO A 39 7.08 -2.86 -2.64
N VAL A 40 7.49 -4.10 -2.86
CA VAL A 40 6.77 -5.25 -2.32
C VAL A 40 6.90 -5.23 -0.81
N ALA A 41 5.82 -5.56 -0.12
CA ALA A 41 5.81 -5.55 1.34
C ALA A 41 6.84 -6.54 1.87
N ASN A 42 7.45 -6.17 2.99
CA ASN A 42 8.39 -7.01 3.72
C ASN A 42 9.64 -7.33 2.92
N THR A 43 10.08 -6.38 2.07
CA THR A 43 11.33 -6.52 1.34
C THR A 43 12.20 -5.33 1.62
N SER A 44 13.49 -5.47 1.27
CA SER A 44 14.45 -4.38 1.36
C SER A 44 14.76 -3.92 -0.06
N VAL A 45 14.84 -2.61 -0.23
CA VAL A 45 15.19 -2.03 -1.51
C VAL A 45 16.23 -0.94 -1.27
N GLU A 46 16.99 -0.60 -2.29
CA GLU A 46 18.06 0.36 -2.11
C GLU A 46 17.56 1.78 -2.11
N THR A 47 16.61 2.09 -2.93
CA THR A 47 16.05 3.43 -2.97
C THR A 47 14.57 3.33 -3.24
N VAL A 48 13.84 4.35 -2.77
CA VAL A 48 12.41 4.45 -3.01
C VAL A 48 12.14 5.86 -3.46
N THR A 49 11.54 6.01 -4.62
CA THR A 49 11.10 7.31 -5.10
C THR A 49 9.61 7.37 -5.28
N GLU A 50 8.93 6.23 -5.22
CA GLU A 50 7.50 6.18 -5.44
C GLU A 50 6.95 4.96 -4.72
N ILE A 51 5.77 5.12 -4.13
CA ILE A 51 4.99 4.01 -3.60
C ILE A 51 3.81 3.84 -4.53
N ARG A 52 3.60 2.64 -5.03
CA ARG A 52 2.50 2.37 -5.95
C ARG A 52 1.69 1.21 -5.42
N LEU A 53 0.39 1.36 -5.44
CA LEU A 53 -0.54 0.35 -4.93
C LEU A 53 -1.51 -0.03 -6.03
N TRP A 54 -1.75 -1.32 -6.16
CA TRP A 54 -2.74 -1.88 -7.09
C TRP A 54 -3.84 -2.51 -6.26
N PHE A 55 -5.07 -2.05 -6.47
CA PHE A 55 -6.20 -2.58 -5.74
C PHE A 55 -6.95 -3.58 -6.59
N THR A 56 -7.80 -4.39 -5.95
CA THR A 56 -8.57 -5.40 -6.67
C THR A 56 -9.67 -4.79 -7.52
N GLU A 57 -10.12 -3.59 -7.15
CA GLU A 57 -11.13 -2.87 -7.92
C GLU A 57 -10.89 -1.39 -7.68
N ALA A 58 -11.50 -0.57 -8.52
CA ALA A 58 -11.34 0.86 -8.37
C ALA A 58 -12.06 1.31 -7.11
N PRO A 59 -11.37 2.07 -6.23
CA PRO A 59 -12.05 2.58 -5.05
C PRO A 59 -13.00 3.71 -5.42
N SER A 60 -13.93 3.98 -4.52
CA SER A 60 -14.81 5.12 -4.68
C SER A 60 -13.99 6.38 -4.73
N GLU A 61 -14.44 7.32 -5.55
CA GLU A 61 -13.70 8.54 -5.77
C GLU A 61 -13.52 9.29 -4.46
N GLY A 62 -12.31 9.79 -4.24
CA GLY A 62 -12.04 10.62 -3.08
C GLY A 62 -11.83 9.87 -1.78
N THR A 63 -11.79 8.54 -1.81
CA THR A 63 -11.68 7.77 -0.58
C THR A 63 -10.29 7.21 -0.34
N THR A 64 -9.38 7.31 -1.32
CA THR A 64 -8.09 6.63 -1.22
C THR A 64 -7.05 7.55 -0.63
N SER A 65 -6.27 7.04 0.30
CA SER A 65 -5.13 7.75 0.83
C SER A 65 -3.98 6.78 1.02
N ILE A 66 -2.77 7.31 0.91
CA ILE A 66 -1.54 6.56 1.10
C ILE A 66 -0.66 7.41 2.00
N ARG A 67 -0.20 6.83 3.11
CA ARG A 67 0.68 7.53 4.02
C ARG A 67 1.95 6.73 4.21
N LEU A 68 3.06 7.40 4.15
CA LEU A 68 4.35 6.80 4.39
C LEU A 68 4.77 7.14 5.82
N LEU A 69 5.17 6.13 6.58
CA LEU A 69 5.53 6.30 7.98
C LEU A 69 6.94 5.79 8.18
N ASP A 70 7.67 6.45 9.11
CA ASP A 70 9.01 5.98 9.44
C ASP A 70 8.94 4.91 10.52
N ALA A 71 10.11 4.53 11.05
CA ALA A 71 10.18 3.44 12.02
C ALA A 71 9.45 3.78 13.32
N ASP A 72 9.27 5.05 13.62
CA ASP A 72 8.55 5.48 14.80
C ASP A 72 7.10 5.75 14.51
N GLU A 73 6.65 5.37 13.31
CA GLU A 73 5.28 5.56 12.85
C GLU A 73 4.91 7.03 12.70
N GLU A 74 5.92 7.87 12.47
CA GLU A 74 5.68 9.27 12.19
C GLU A 74 5.48 9.45 10.71
N PRO A 75 4.51 10.27 10.29
CA PRO A 75 4.26 10.45 8.87
C PRO A 75 5.39 11.21 8.20
N ILE A 76 5.70 10.79 7.00
CA ILE A 76 6.69 11.43 6.16
C ILE A 76 5.93 12.10 5.03
N HIS A 77 6.19 13.38 4.80
CA HIS A 77 5.52 14.10 3.73
C HIS A 77 5.88 13.49 2.39
N THR A 78 4.89 13.38 1.54
CA THR A 78 5.08 12.91 0.16
C THR A 78 4.39 13.90 -0.76
N MET A 79 4.55 13.69 -2.05
CA MET A 79 3.76 14.45 -3.00
C MET A 79 2.32 13.95 -2.97
N ASP A 80 1.45 14.68 -3.65
CA ASP A 80 0.03 14.33 -3.64
C ASP A 80 -0.19 12.97 -4.28
N ILE A 81 -1.24 12.31 -3.81
CA ILE A 81 -1.60 11.00 -4.35
C ILE A 81 -2.06 11.17 -5.80
N GLN A 82 -1.69 10.22 -6.63
CA GLN A 82 -2.04 10.22 -8.04
C GLN A 82 -2.74 8.93 -8.38
N GLN A 83 -3.81 9.02 -9.16
CA GLN A 83 -4.45 7.85 -9.72
C GLN A 83 -3.91 7.65 -11.12
N ASP A 84 -3.62 6.39 -11.47
CA ASP A 84 -3.09 6.12 -12.80
C ASP A 84 -4.13 6.49 -13.85
N SER A 85 -3.67 7.09 -14.95
CA SER A 85 -4.61 7.57 -15.96
C SER A 85 -5.19 6.44 -16.79
N GLU A 86 -4.58 5.27 -16.75
CA GLU A 86 -5.06 4.16 -17.58
C GLU A 86 -5.66 3.04 -16.75
N ASP A 87 -5.50 3.05 -15.43
CA ASP A 87 -6.05 2.00 -14.60
C ASP A 87 -6.53 2.61 -13.30
N GLU A 88 -7.82 2.69 -13.14
CA GLU A 88 -8.40 3.34 -11.97
C GLU A 88 -8.14 2.58 -10.68
N ARG A 89 -7.58 1.38 -10.77
CA ARG A 89 -7.27 0.60 -9.57
C ARG A 89 -5.89 0.90 -9.03
N VAL A 90 -5.12 1.77 -9.67
CA VAL A 90 -3.72 1.99 -9.34
C VAL A 90 -3.53 3.40 -8.84
N PHE A 91 -2.89 3.52 -7.68
CA PHE A 91 -2.59 4.82 -7.07
C PHE A 91 -1.13 4.86 -6.67
N SER A 92 -0.58 6.05 -6.61
CA SER A 92 0.82 6.21 -6.22
C SER A 92 1.03 7.52 -5.51
N VAL A 93 2.10 7.57 -4.73
CA VAL A 93 2.63 8.81 -4.18
C VAL A 93 4.12 8.79 -4.42
N ALA A 94 4.67 9.94 -4.78
CA ALA A 94 6.10 10.08 -4.96
C ALA A 94 6.70 10.65 -3.68
N THR A 95 7.93 10.24 -3.38
CA THR A 95 8.62 10.82 -2.23
C THR A 95 9.14 12.19 -2.62
N LEU A 96 9.36 13.04 -1.61
CA LEU A 96 9.90 14.37 -1.87
C LEU A 96 11.39 14.34 -2.13
N GLY A 97 12.04 13.26 -1.78
CA GLY A 97 13.46 13.10 -2.00
C GLY A 97 13.87 11.74 -1.55
N ALA A 98 15.15 11.47 -1.54
CA ALA A 98 15.64 10.17 -1.14
C ALA A 98 15.32 9.94 0.34
N LEU A 99 14.89 8.74 0.66
CA LEU A 99 14.61 8.39 2.05
C LEU A 99 15.89 7.90 2.70
N PRO A 100 16.15 8.28 3.96
CA PRO A 100 17.28 7.72 4.68
C PRO A 100 17.12 6.22 4.84
N ALA A 101 18.23 5.53 5.07
CA ALA A 101 18.17 4.12 5.36
C ALA A 101 17.35 3.90 6.63
N GLY A 102 16.52 2.87 6.62
CA GLY A 102 15.69 2.58 7.77
C GLY A 102 14.51 1.75 7.39
N SER A 103 13.63 1.56 8.35
CA SER A 103 12.41 0.79 8.16
C SER A 103 11.25 1.76 7.97
N TYR A 104 10.38 1.41 7.05
CA TYR A 104 9.23 2.25 6.73
C TYR A 104 8.00 1.40 6.61
N SER A 105 6.84 2.00 6.80
CA SER A 105 5.59 1.33 6.52
C SER A 105 4.71 2.25 5.71
N VAL A 106 3.75 1.64 5.03
CA VAL A 106 2.79 2.36 4.22
C VAL A 106 1.41 2.05 4.77
N ALA A 107 0.70 3.10 5.16
CA ALA A 107 -0.67 2.97 5.60
C ALA A 107 -1.56 3.48 4.48
N TRP A 108 -2.55 2.71 4.12
CA TRP A 108 -3.43 3.11 3.03
C TRP A 108 -4.86 2.85 3.45
N ARG A 109 -5.77 3.55 2.79
CA ARG A 109 -7.19 3.28 2.98
C ARG A 109 -7.90 3.60 1.68
N GLY A 110 -9.05 3.00 1.53
CA GLY A 110 -9.90 3.20 0.38
C GLY A 110 -11.21 2.51 0.64
N MET A 111 -12.22 2.83 -0.13
CA MET A 111 -13.51 2.21 0.00
C MET A 111 -13.92 1.68 -1.35
N GLY A 112 -14.47 0.47 -1.36
CA GLY A 112 -15.00 -0.08 -2.58
C GLY A 112 -16.21 0.71 -3.03
N ALA A 113 -16.58 0.49 -4.28
CA ALA A 113 -17.68 1.25 -4.88
C ALA A 113 -19.04 0.80 -4.38
N ASP A 114 -19.14 -0.35 -3.77
CA ASP A 114 -20.43 -0.86 -3.30
C ASP A 114 -20.82 -0.26 -1.99
#